data_97a031b1b7f939c73c0fb5abd6fb7a26
#
_entry.id   97a031b1b7f939c73c0fb5abd6fb7a26
#
_cell.length_a   1.000
_cell.length_b   1.000
_cell.length_c   1.000
_cell.angle_alpha   90.00
_cell.angle_beta   90.00
_cell.angle_gamma   90.00
#
_symmetry.space_group_name_H-M   'P 1'
#
loop_
_entity.id
_entity.type
_entity.pdbx_description
1 polymer ?
#
loop_
_entity_poly.entity_id
_entity_poly.type
_entity_poly.pdbx_seq_one_letter_code
_entity_poly.pdbx_strand_id
1 'polypeptide(L)'
;MRKMSAASSGRVKIGYLPEDLLQRVVSLLSARQAVQTSALSRRWRHLWRSAPLLRIVPDEGFQTVRGLNEFVKHLLLLRDGAAPLDACVINFYCCEFDSYRYPSSDEPDVGLWLRHAVSRGAQLIRVEVYVEDEPVCLPDLPLVSNHLRVLDLGLVEIKDSLVDFSGCPSLEHLKFQGGFINARRISSPSVKHLIIDGSGFNRKFRTRISTPGLISLELEFWGSTPLLEGMPLLVTASVNLDHECRDRCANTEFGDCGDPECDDCDVMVSDGDGCVLLQGLSGATTLELTTESRVFMFRRDLMWCPIFSKLKTLLVNEWFMTSNMSGLACLLEHSPIVEKLTLQLSKEPRNFVEIEDSDKPCKQAFLFKNLNIVEIKCQEGDERVKKILKILSQNGIPLAKINVLQTKRRPRRKLSTVVHIILCLDI
;
A
#
# COMPACT_ATOMS: atom_id res chain seq x y z
N MET A 1 62.95 34.16 -9.27
CA MET A 1 62.08 32.95 -9.16
C MET A 1 61.28 33.03 -7.86
N ARG A 2 60.01 33.46 -7.96
CA ARG A 2 59.09 33.47 -6.81
C ARG A 2 58.41 32.10 -6.73
N LYS A 3 58.63 31.38 -5.60
CA LYS A 3 57.87 30.16 -5.29
C LYS A 3 56.45 30.55 -4.97
N MET A 4 55.50 30.13 -5.83
CA MET A 4 54.10 30.16 -5.51
C MET A 4 53.80 29.11 -4.44
N SER A 5 53.38 29.58 -3.27
CA SER A 5 52.87 28.76 -2.18
C SER A 5 51.52 28.16 -2.62
N ALA A 6 51.42 26.83 -2.68
CA ALA A 6 50.19 26.10 -2.91
C ALA A 6 49.26 26.37 -1.71
N ALA A 7 48.07 26.94 -1.99
CA ALA A 7 47.01 27.08 -1.02
C ALA A 7 46.59 25.68 -0.53
N SER A 8 46.78 25.41 0.76
CA SER A 8 46.28 24.21 1.42
C SER A 8 44.73 24.23 1.35
N SER A 9 44.16 23.30 0.63
CA SER A 9 42.71 23.04 0.67
C SER A 9 42.33 22.72 2.12
N GLY A 10 41.70 23.67 2.80
CA GLY A 10 41.26 23.49 4.18
C GLY A 10 40.23 22.35 4.26
N ARG A 11 40.70 21.15 4.61
CA ARG A 11 39.80 20.06 5.03
C ARG A 11 39.10 20.55 6.29
N VAL A 12 37.84 20.95 6.13
CA VAL A 12 36.96 21.22 7.27
C VAL A 12 36.85 19.93 8.05
N LYS A 13 37.44 19.86 9.24
CA LYS A 13 37.32 18.66 10.09
C LYS A 13 35.91 18.65 10.67
N ILE A 14 35.20 17.53 10.53
CA ILE A 14 33.84 17.31 11.04
C ILE A 14 33.66 17.74 12.51
N GLY A 15 34.75 17.67 13.32
CA GLY A 15 34.77 18.12 14.70
C GLY A 15 34.56 19.60 14.92
N TYR A 16 34.60 20.48 13.90
CA TYR A 16 34.35 21.92 14.03
C TYR A 16 32.89 22.30 13.72
N LEU A 17 32.04 21.34 13.29
CA LEU A 17 30.64 21.62 13.04
C LEU A 17 29.92 22.04 14.34
N PRO A 18 28.90 22.90 14.26
CA PRO A 18 27.97 23.17 15.36
C PRO A 18 27.33 21.88 15.89
N GLU A 19 26.90 21.89 17.14
CA GLU A 19 26.40 20.68 17.81
C GLU A 19 25.10 20.13 17.17
N ASP A 20 24.21 21.02 16.74
CA ASP A 20 23.00 20.70 16.01
C ASP A 20 23.26 19.95 14.69
N LEU A 21 24.30 20.37 13.95
CA LEU A 21 24.72 19.66 12.74
C LEU A 21 25.37 18.31 13.05
N LEU A 22 26.11 18.21 14.15
CA LEU A 22 26.65 16.92 14.59
C LEU A 22 25.54 15.95 15.01
N GLN A 23 24.49 16.42 15.70
CA GLN A 23 23.32 15.63 16.06
C GLN A 23 22.60 15.12 14.80
N ARG A 24 22.42 15.95 13.77
CA ARG A 24 21.87 15.52 12.48
C ARG A 24 22.75 14.47 11.79
N VAL A 25 24.06 14.63 11.81
CA VAL A 25 24.98 13.60 11.26
C VAL A 25 24.84 12.28 12.03
N VAL A 26 24.79 12.33 13.36
CA VAL A 26 24.62 11.13 14.20
C VAL A 26 23.25 10.47 13.93
N SER A 27 22.21 11.24 13.66
CA SER A 27 20.87 10.72 13.38
C SER A 27 20.74 9.97 12.05
N LEU A 28 21.67 10.13 11.12
CA LEU A 28 21.72 9.35 9.87
C LEU A 28 22.26 7.93 10.08
N LEU A 29 22.92 7.69 11.20
CA LEU A 29 23.49 6.38 11.56
C LEU A 29 22.43 5.47 12.17
N SER A 30 22.68 4.13 12.16
CA SER A 30 21.90 3.23 13.00
C SER A 30 22.05 3.60 14.47
N ALA A 31 21.07 3.26 15.30
CA ALA A 31 21.11 3.55 16.74
C ALA A 31 22.40 3.03 17.40
N ARG A 32 22.85 1.85 17.00
CA ARG A 32 24.08 1.24 17.48
C ARG A 32 25.31 2.02 17.04
N GLN A 33 25.42 2.34 15.76
CA GLN A 33 26.52 3.15 15.23
C GLN A 33 26.54 4.54 15.89
N ALA A 34 25.38 5.16 16.10
CA ALA A 34 25.25 6.43 16.80
C ALA A 34 25.83 6.36 18.20
N VAL A 35 25.52 5.31 18.98
CA VAL A 35 26.13 5.07 20.31
C VAL A 35 27.62 4.84 20.20
N GLN A 36 28.12 4.10 19.21
CA GLN A 36 29.54 3.84 18.99
C GLN A 36 30.34 5.12 18.72
N THR A 37 29.72 6.18 18.14
CA THR A 37 30.40 7.48 17.96
C THR A 37 30.87 8.08 19.28
N SER A 38 30.30 7.67 20.40
CA SER A 38 30.72 8.09 21.75
C SER A 38 32.22 7.85 22.04
N ALA A 39 32.83 6.88 21.36
CA ALA A 39 34.23 6.51 21.47
C ALA A 39 35.17 7.50 20.74
N LEU A 40 34.65 8.31 19.80
CA LEU A 40 35.46 9.16 18.93
C LEU A 40 36.09 10.33 19.71
N SER A 41 35.34 10.99 20.58
CA SER A 41 35.84 12.08 21.43
C SER A 41 34.84 12.45 22.54
N ARG A 42 35.29 13.28 23.49
CA ARG A 42 34.41 13.81 24.57
C ARG A 42 33.19 14.55 24.00
N ARG A 43 33.34 15.24 22.87
CA ARG A 43 32.27 16.00 22.21
C ARG A 43 31.20 15.12 21.63
N TRP A 44 31.54 13.93 21.11
CA TRP A 44 30.62 12.99 20.52
C TRP A 44 29.88 12.09 21.52
N ARG A 45 30.39 12.06 22.78
CA ARG A 45 29.95 11.09 23.80
C ARG A 45 28.45 11.10 24.05
N HIS A 46 27.78 12.23 23.92
CA HIS A 46 26.38 12.40 24.30
C HIS A 46 25.46 12.82 23.14
N LEU A 47 25.97 13.05 21.94
CA LEU A 47 25.20 13.57 20.80
C LEU A 47 24.02 12.67 20.42
N TRP A 48 24.20 11.35 20.48
CA TRP A 48 23.15 10.40 20.15
C TRP A 48 21.95 10.45 21.12
N ARG A 49 22.14 10.94 22.34
CA ARG A 49 21.06 11.02 23.35
C ARG A 49 19.97 12.00 22.96
N SER A 50 20.32 13.04 22.23
CA SER A 50 19.41 14.09 21.75
C SER A 50 19.28 14.14 20.23
N ALA A 51 19.75 13.11 19.53
CA ALA A 51 19.59 13.00 18.08
C ALA A 51 18.10 13.00 17.68
N PRO A 52 17.67 13.86 16.72
CA PRO A 52 16.26 14.02 16.37
C PRO A 52 15.68 12.83 15.61
N LEU A 53 16.50 11.95 15.03
CA LEU A 53 16.07 10.74 14.33
C LEU A 53 16.64 9.51 15.04
N LEU A 54 15.75 8.54 15.34
CA LEU A 54 16.10 7.24 15.91
C LEU A 54 15.93 6.17 14.84
N ARG A 55 17.01 5.45 14.50
CA ARG A 55 17.01 4.38 13.51
C ARG A 55 17.43 3.05 14.14
N ILE A 56 16.44 2.21 14.43
CA ILE A 56 16.65 0.82 14.88
C ILE A 56 16.57 -0.05 13.63
N VAL A 57 17.73 -0.27 13.00
CA VAL A 57 17.84 -1.00 11.73
C VAL A 57 18.78 -2.19 11.91
N PRO A 58 18.65 -3.27 11.12
CA PRO A 58 19.54 -4.40 11.18
C PRO A 58 20.97 -3.92 10.89
N ASP A 59 21.85 -4.20 11.83
CA ASP A 59 23.27 -4.19 11.60
C ASP A 59 23.86 -5.53 12.08
N GLU A 60 25.05 -5.88 11.62
CA GLU A 60 25.70 -7.17 11.87
C GLU A 60 25.91 -7.51 13.38
N GLY A 61 25.34 -6.74 14.27
CA GLY A 61 25.60 -6.81 15.70
C GLY A 61 24.52 -7.44 16.56
N PHE A 62 23.32 -7.68 16.02
CA PHE A 62 22.24 -8.33 16.76
C PHE A 62 22.01 -9.74 16.19
N GLN A 63 22.37 -10.76 16.95
CA GLN A 63 22.18 -12.17 16.58
C GLN A 63 20.88 -12.75 17.11
N THR A 64 20.21 -12.06 18.04
CA THR A 64 18.98 -12.51 18.69
C THR A 64 18.02 -11.36 18.95
N VAL A 65 16.71 -11.65 18.95
CA VAL A 65 15.64 -10.69 19.32
C VAL A 65 15.85 -10.17 20.75
N ARG A 66 16.25 -11.04 21.67
CA ARG A 66 16.56 -10.65 23.06
C ARG A 66 17.67 -9.61 23.13
N GLY A 67 18.75 -9.80 22.38
CA GLY A 67 19.87 -8.84 22.34
C GLY A 67 19.44 -7.48 21.80
N LEU A 68 18.56 -7.47 20.80
CA LEU A 68 17.94 -6.24 20.28
C LEU A 68 17.07 -5.57 21.34
N ASN A 69 16.15 -6.29 21.98
CA ASN A 69 15.27 -5.75 23.03
C ASN A 69 16.07 -5.12 24.17
N GLU A 70 17.09 -5.82 24.68
CA GLU A 70 17.97 -5.29 25.74
C GLU A 70 18.73 -4.03 25.29
N PHE A 71 19.27 -4.03 24.09
CA PHE A 71 19.95 -2.85 23.55
C PHE A 71 19.00 -1.66 23.43
N VAL A 72 17.82 -1.85 22.79
CA VAL A 72 16.86 -0.75 22.60
C VAL A 72 16.33 -0.25 23.93
N LYS A 73 16.03 -1.14 24.89
CA LYS A 73 15.63 -0.75 26.24
C LYS A 73 16.66 0.18 26.90
N HIS A 74 17.94 -0.19 26.88
CA HIS A 74 19.00 0.66 27.43
C HIS A 74 19.17 1.98 26.64
N LEU A 75 19.07 1.90 25.32
CA LEU A 75 19.11 3.08 24.45
C LEU A 75 18.03 4.10 24.84
N LEU A 76 16.77 3.66 24.95
CA LEU A 76 15.64 4.51 25.28
C LEU A 76 15.73 5.10 26.70
N LEU A 77 16.24 4.32 27.67
CA LEU A 77 16.47 4.77 29.04
C LEU A 77 17.58 5.85 29.14
N LEU A 78 18.59 5.74 28.29
CA LEU A 78 19.76 6.65 28.34
C LEU A 78 19.59 7.87 27.42
N ARG A 79 18.58 7.90 26.56
CA ARG A 79 18.25 9.12 25.79
C ARG A 79 17.85 10.26 26.71
N ASP A 80 18.11 11.49 26.23
CA ASP A 80 17.64 12.69 26.90
C ASP A 80 16.11 12.72 26.91
N GLY A 81 15.53 12.72 28.12
CA GLY A 81 14.09 12.73 28.32
C GLY A 81 13.39 14.02 27.84
N ALA A 82 14.13 15.11 27.65
CA ALA A 82 13.60 16.39 27.16
C ALA A 82 13.77 16.56 25.63
N ALA A 83 14.64 15.76 24.99
CA ALA A 83 14.91 15.90 23.57
C ALA A 83 13.72 15.39 22.72
N PRO A 84 13.16 16.22 21.82
CA PRO A 84 12.14 15.79 20.89
C PRO A 84 12.67 14.76 19.90
N LEU A 85 11.78 14.00 19.30
CA LEU A 85 12.10 13.05 18.27
C LEU A 85 11.32 13.42 16.99
N ASP A 86 12.01 13.81 15.93
CA ASP A 86 11.35 14.13 14.67
C ASP A 86 10.87 12.86 13.96
N ALA A 87 11.71 11.80 13.97
CA ALA A 87 11.35 10.55 13.32
C ALA A 87 11.92 9.31 14.05
N CYS A 88 11.17 8.21 13.95
CA CYS A 88 11.56 6.90 14.42
C CYS A 88 11.40 5.88 13.29
N VAL A 89 12.49 5.21 12.91
CA VAL A 89 12.51 4.14 11.91
C VAL A 89 12.95 2.85 12.59
N ILE A 90 12.07 1.87 12.59
CA ILE A 90 12.30 0.53 13.13
C ILE A 90 12.22 -0.43 11.95
N ASN A 91 13.35 -0.98 11.55
CA ASN A 91 13.40 -1.97 10.49
C ASN A 91 14.24 -3.13 11.03
N PHE A 92 13.64 -4.30 11.13
CA PHE A 92 14.30 -5.47 11.69
C PHE A 92 13.83 -6.73 10.98
N TYR A 93 14.79 -7.48 10.42
CA TYR A 93 14.57 -8.77 9.79
C TYR A 93 15.40 -9.81 10.52
N CYS A 94 14.77 -10.76 11.16
CA CYS A 94 15.43 -11.93 11.75
C CYS A 94 15.02 -13.17 10.96
N CYS A 95 15.92 -13.64 10.12
CA CYS A 95 15.81 -14.93 9.47
C CYS A 95 16.79 -15.87 10.22
N GLU A 96 16.38 -16.50 11.27
CA GLU A 96 17.19 -17.54 11.89
C GLU A 96 17.16 -18.79 11.00
N PHE A 97 18.20 -18.97 10.19
CA PHE A 97 18.43 -20.22 9.43
C PHE A 97 18.63 -21.45 10.32
N ASP A 98 18.66 -21.30 11.65
CA ASP A 98 18.89 -22.35 12.65
C ASP A 98 17.72 -22.48 13.66
N SER A 99 16.48 -22.39 13.19
CA SER A 99 15.26 -22.53 14.02
C SER A 99 15.16 -23.86 14.81
N TYR A 100 16.02 -24.86 14.51
CA TYR A 100 16.12 -26.10 15.28
C TYR A 100 16.93 -26.00 16.56
N ARG A 101 17.66 -24.90 16.80
CA ARG A 101 18.56 -24.82 17.96
C ARG A 101 18.04 -24.01 19.15
N TYR A 102 17.16 -23.05 18.93
CA TYR A 102 16.59 -22.25 20.03
C TYR A 102 15.16 -21.82 19.67
N PRO A 103 14.13 -22.42 20.30
CA PRO A 103 12.80 -21.81 20.28
C PRO A 103 12.88 -20.56 21.15
N SER A 104 13.25 -19.41 20.60
CA SER A 104 13.16 -18.16 21.32
C SER A 104 11.72 -17.68 21.24
N SER A 105 11.00 -17.77 22.34
CA SER A 105 9.69 -17.13 22.54
C SER A 105 9.78 -15.60 22.68
N ASP A 106 10.93 -15.00 22.34
CA ASP A 106 11.19 -13.59 22.52
C ASP A 106 10.70 -12.83 21.30
N GLU A 107 9.60 -12.11 21.43
CA GLU A 107 9.11 -11.17 20.42
C GLU A 107 9.80 -9.79 20.56
N PRO A 108 9.98 -9.03 19.45
CA PRO A 108 10.47 -7.66 19.53
C PRO A 108 9.49 -6.74 20.26
N ASP A 109 9.98 -5.94 21.20
CA ASP A 109 9.18 -4.98 21.98
C ASP A 109 8.72 -3.76 21.17
N VAL A 110 8.25 -3.99 19.93
CA VAL A 110 7.86 -2.93 18.97
C VAL A 110 6.83 -1.98 19.56
N GLY A 111 5.88 -2.50 20.32
CA GLY A 111 4.86 -1.69 20.98
C GLY A 111 5.43 -0.70 22.00
N LEU A 112 6.50 -1.06 22.71
CA LEU A 112 7.21 -0.16 23.61
C LEU A 112 7.94 0.94 22.83
N TRP A 113 8.60 0.56 21.74
CA TRP A 113 9.37 1.49 20.92
C TRP A 113 8.47 2.50 20.23
N LEU A 114 7.33 2.04 19.69
CA LEU A 114 6.30 2.87 19.09
C LEU A 114 5.76 3.91 20.10
N ARG A 115 5.37 3.46 21.31
CA ARG A 115 4.90 4.37 22.36
C ARG A 115 5.94 5.37 22.79
N HIS A 116 7.21 4.97 22.87
CA HIS A 116 8.29 5.90 23.17
C HIS A 116 8.40 6.98 22.08
N ALA A 117 8.39 6.59 20.80
CA ALA A 117 8.45 7.54 19.70
C ALA A 117 7.29 8.55 19.75
N VAL A 118 6.06 8.07 19.97
CA VAL A 118 4.86 8.91 20.12
C VAL A 118 5.01 9.87 21.31
N SER A 119 5.44 9.38 22.49
CA SER A 119 5.62 10.20 23.69
C SER A 119 6.66 11.29 23.52
N ARG A 120 7.60 11.13 22.58
CA ARG A 120 8.65 12.12 22.25
C ARG A 120 8.25 13.05 21.09
N GLY A 121 7.01 13.01 20.64
CA GLY A 121 6.47 13.89 19.61
C GLY A 121 6.92 13.59 18.20
N ALA A 122 7.26 12.33 17.90
CA ALA A 122 7.67 11.93 16.55
C ALA A 122 6.61 12.30 15.51
N GLN A 123 7.06 12.94 14.43
CA GLN A 123 6.22 13.32 13.30
C GLN A 123 6.14 12.20 12.27
N LEU A 124 7.18 11.38 12.16
CA LEU A 124 7.25 10.22 11.28
C LEU A 124 7.60 8.97 12.09
N ILE A 125 6.80 7.93 11.95
CA ILE A 125 7.09 6.61 12.50
C ILE A 125 6.96 5.59 11.38
N ARG A 126 8.03 4.83 11.16
CA ARG A 126 8.05 3.68 10.25
C ARG A 126 8.46 2.44 11.03
N VAL A 127 7.66 1.41 10.94
CA VAL A 127 7.90 0.10 11.57
C VAL A 127 7.81 -0.95 10.49
N GLU A 128 8.85 -1.74 10.31
CA GLU A 128 8.88 -2.89 9.42
C GLU A 128 9.66 -4.00 10.13
N VAL A 129 8.93 -4.97 10.67
CA VAL A 129 9.50 -6.01 11.52
C VAL A 129 9.06 -7.37 11.04
N TYR A 130 10.03 -8.20 10.71
CA TYR A 130 9.82 -9.57 10.25
C TYR A 130 10.61 -10.55 11.11
N VAL A 131 9.92 -11.51 11.70
CA VAL A 131 10.50 -12.55 12.56
C VAL A 131 9.87 -13.90 12.21
N GLU A 132 10.66 -14.85 11.75
CA GLU A 132 10.28 -16.27 11.58
C GLU A 132 8.98 -16.53 10.81
N ASP A 133 8.79 -15.84 9.65
CA ASP A 133 7.61 -15.97 8.77
C ASP A 133 6.26 -15.56 9.40
N GLU A 134 6.24 -15.03 10.61
CA GLU A 134 5.03 -14.53 11.27
C GLU A 134 5.06 -13.01 11.48
N PRO A 135 3.94 -12.30 11.28
CA PRO A 135 3.85 -10.87 11.56
C PRO A 135 3.87 -10.64 13.09
N VAL A 136 4.72 -9.71 13.52
CA VAL A 136 4.78 -9.32 14.94
C VAL A 136 3.47 -8.65 15.36
N CYS A 137 2.84 -9.17 16.42
CA CYS A 137 1.59 -8.63 16.93
C CYS A 137 1.83 -7.32 17.69
N LEU A 138 1.26 -6.21 17.21
CA LEU A 138 1.30 -4.96 17.95
C LEU A 138 0.27 -4.98 19.11
N PRO A 139 0.59 -4.34 20.26
CA PRO A 139 -0.35 -4.29 21.38
C PRO A 139 -1.62 -3.51 20.97
N ASP A 140 -2.77 -4.03 21.39
CA ASP A 140 -4.09 -3.45 21.12
C ASP A 140 -4.36 -2.24 22.02
N LEU A 141 -3.67 -1.14 21.76
CA LEU A 141 -3.77 0.11 22.52
C LEU A 141 -3.93 1.29 21.56
N PRO A 142 -4.78 2.28 21.89
CA PRO A 142 -5.00 3.42 21.04
C PRO A 142 -3.72 4.26 20.89
N LEU A 143 -3.50 4.77 19.69
CA LEU A 143 -2.41 5.68 19.38
C LEU A 143 -2.90 7.12 19.52
N VAL A 144 -2.24 7.91 20.39
CA VAL A 144 -2.60 9.31 20.63
C VAL A 144 -1.38 10.19 20.44
N SER A 145 -1.42 11.08 19.45
CA SER A 145 -0.34 12.02 19.14
C SER A 145 -0.81 13.26 18.40
N ASN A 146 -0.48 14.42 18.90
CA ASN A 146 -0.73 15.70 18.20
C ASN A 146 0.33 16.01 17.13
N HIS A 147 1.43 15.26 17.08
CA HIS A 147 2.58 15.55 16.22
C HIS A 147 2.73 14.57 15.06
N LEU A 148 2.21 13.35 15.20
CA LEU A 148 2.37 12.30 14.21
C LEU A 148 1.69 12.68 12.90
N ARG A 149 2.45 12.73 11.81
CA ARG A 149 2.00 13.06 10.45
C ARG A 149 2.06 11.88 9.50
N VAL A 150 3.05 11.01 9.69
CA VAL A 150 3.30 9.84 8.83
C VAL A 150 3.45 8.61 9.70
N LEU A 151 2.59 7.61 9.46
CA LEU A 151 2.66 6.29 10.07
C LEU A 151 2.72 5.22 8.98
N ASP A 152 3.81 4.46 8.98
CA ASP A 152 4.06 3.36 8.05
C ASP A 152 4.30 2.08 8.86
N LEU A 153 3.39 1.11 8.73
CA LEU A 153 3.40 -0.14 9.49
C LEU A 153 3.51 -1.33 8.53
N GLY A 154 4.69 -1.96 8.50
CA GLY A 154 5.00 -3.09 7.65
C GLY A 154 5.21 -4.38 8.43
N LEU A 155 4.68 -5.49 7.88
CA LEU A 155 4.88 -6.87 8.37
C LEU A 155 4.44 -7.08 9.83
N VAL A 156 3.43 -6.36 10.29
CA VAL A 156 2.89 -6.45 11.66
C VAL A 156 1.43 -6.85 11.65
N GLU A 157 0.99 -7.54 12.73
CA GLU A 157 -0.43 -7.75 13.00
C GLU A 157 -0.99 -6.61 13.85
N ILE A 158 -2.13 -6.07 13.43
CA ILE A 158 -2.76 -4.91 14.02
C ILE A 158 -4.19 -5.25 14.46
N LYS A 159 -4.56 -4.80 15.66
CA LYS A 159 -5.89 -5.02 16.27
C LYS A 159 -6.71 -3.73 16.39
N ASP A 160 -7.97 -3.89 16.77
CA ASP A 160 -9.02 -2.86 16.73
C ASP A 160 -8.63 -1.51 17.33
N SER A 161 -8.07 -1.46 18.53
CA SER A 161 -7.81 -0.17 19.21
C SER A 161 -6.66 0.61 18.59
N LEU A 162 -5.72 -0.07 17.93
CA LEU A 162 -4.56 0.58 17.31
C LEU A 162 -4.91 1.32 16.02
N VAL A 163 -5.97 0.92 15.31
CA VAL A 163 -6.41 1.51 14.03
C VAL A 163 -7.50 2.56 14.18
N ASP A 164 -7.81 2.98 15.40
CA ASP A 164 -8.56 4.20 15.67
C ASP A 164 -7.60 5.37 15.84
N PHE A 165 -7.43 6.17 14.79
CA PHE A 165 -6.55 7.33 14.75
C PHE A 165 -7.27 8.64 15.07
N SER A 166 -8.42 8.61 15.74
CA SER A 166 -9.11 9.82 16.20
C SER A 166 -8.25 10.66 17.15
N GLY A 167 -7.36 10.02 17.90
CA GLY A 167 -6.36 10.65 18.75
C GLY A 167 -5.14 11.22 18.05
N CYS A 168 -5.08 11.16 16.69
CA CYS A 168 -3.95 11.64 15.89
C CYS A 168 -4.39 12.71 14.87
N PRO A 169 -4.76 13.93 15.30
CA PRO A 169 -5.36 14.95 14.42
C PRO A 169 -4.44 15.48 13.34
N SER A 170 -3.13 15.27 13.46
CA SER A 170 -2.12 15.71 12.48
C SER A 170 -1.74 14.58 11.50
N LEU A 171 -2.30 13.37 11.62
CA LEU A 171 -1.93 12.24 10.78
C LEU A 171 -2.48 12.42 9.36
N GLU A 172 -1.56 12.56 8.40
CA GLU A 172 -1.89 12.79 6.98
C GLU A 172 -1.64 11.57 6.10
N HIS A 173 -0.58 10.80 6.41
CA HIS A 173 -0.16 9.64 5.62
C HIS A 173 -0.20 8.38 6.49
N LEU A 174 -0.97 7.40 6.06
CA LEU A 174 -1.10 6.10 6.70
C LEU A 174 -0.80 5.01 5.69
N LYS A 175 0.18 4.16 6.00
CA LYS A 175 0.53 3.01 5.16
C LYS A 175 0.56 1.72 5.99
N PHE A 176 -0.05 0.66 5.42
CA PHE A 176 0.09 -0.72 5.86
C PHE A 176 0.72 -1.53 4.73
N GLN A 177 1.74 -2.33 5.04
CA GLN A 177 2.47 -3.11 4.03
C GLN A 177 2.75 -4.53 4.51
N GLY A 178 2.26 -5.53 3.78
CA GLY A 178 2.60 -6.94 3.99
C GLY A 178 2.24 -7.53 5.36
N GLY A 179 1.45 -6.83 6.18
CA GLY A 179 1.03 -7.26 7.51
C GLY A 179 -0.38 -7.87 7.53
N PHE A 180 -0.96 -7.97 8.71
CA PHE A 180 -2.32 -8.47 8.91
C PHE A 180 -3.17 -7.50 9.72
N ILE A 181 -4.30 -7.07 9.15
CA ILE A 181 -5.24 -6.13 9.78
C ILE A 181 -6.40 -6.94 10.35
N ASN A 182 -6.33 -7.23 11.65
CA ASN A 182 -7.33 -7.96 12.41
C ASN A 182 -8.23 -7.00 13.20
N ALA A 183 -8.86 -6.09 12.48
CA ALA A 183 -9.67 -5.02 13.06
C ALA A 183 -11.00 -4.86 12.32
N ARG A 184 -12.07 -4.53 13.06
CA ARG A 184 -13.40 -4.32 12.48
C ARG A 184 -13.53 -2.96 11.79
N ARG A 185 -12.73 -1.97 12.20
CA ARG A 185 -12.81 -0.61 11.66
C ARG A 185 -11.44 0.07 11.69
N ILE A 186 -11.07 0.68 10.56
CA ILE A 186 -10.00 1.66 10.46
C ILE A 186 -10.66 3.03 10.42
N SER A 187 -10.38 3.90 11.39
CA SER A 187 -10.98 5.23 11.43
C SER A 187 -9.94 6.33 11.59
N SER A 188 -10.08 7.38 10.78
CA SER A 188 -9.29 8.60 10.92
C SER A 188 -9.99 9.80 10.27
N PRO A 189 -10.19 10.88 11.00
CA PRO A 189 -10.74 12.11 10.42
C PRO A 189 -9.71 12.92 9.63
N SER A 190 -8.41 12.69 9.86
CA SER A 190 -7.31 13.54 9.41
C SER A 190 -6.50 12.96 8.25
N VAL A 191 -6.51 11.63 8.05
CA VAL A 191 -5.74 10.96 7.00
C VAL A 191 -6.20 11.42 5.62
N LYS A 192 -5.20 11.83 4.81
CA LYS A 192 -5.36 12.28 3.42
C LYS A 192 -4.89 11.24 2.42
N HIS A 193 -3.90 10.43 2.80
CA HIS A 193 -3.31 9.40 1.93
C HIS A 193 -3.29 8.07 2.68
N LEU A 194 -4.01 7.08 2.16
CA LEU A 194 -4.07 5.72 2.69
C LEU A 194 -3.53 4.75 1.65
N ILE A 195 -2.52 3.97 2.06
CA ILE A 195 -1.93 2.90 1.25
C ILE A 195 -2.05 1.60 2.04
N ILE A 196 -2.69 0.60 1.45
CA ILE A 196 -2.72 -0.78 1.95
C ILE A 196 -2.15 -1.64 0.84
N ASP A 197 -0.93 -2.14 1.04
CA ASP A 197 -0.11 -2.80 0.03
C ASP A 197 0.25 -4.21 0.52
N GLY A 198 -0.30 -5.25 -0.13
CA GLY A 198 -0.06 -6.65 0.19
C GLY A 198 -0.45 -7.07 1.62
N SER A 199 -1.31 -6.29 2.31
CA SER A 199 -1.73 -6.60 3.67
C SER A 199 -2.97 -7.49 3.69
N GLY A 200 -3.06 -8.36 4.72
CA GLY A 200 -4.20 -9.25 4.91
C GLY A 200 -5.33 -8.63 5.71
N PHE A 201 -6.57 -8.92 5.33
CA PHE A 201 -7.75 -8.65 6.16
C PHE A 201 -8.33 -9.93 6.74
N ASN A 202 -8.98 -9.81 7.90
CA ASN A 202 -9.65 -10.94 8.55
C ASN A 202 -10.68 -11.58 7.62
N ARG A 203 -10.70 -12.94 7.60
CA ARG A 203 -11.60 -13.72 6.73
C ARG A 203 -13.01 -13.91 7.29
N LYS A 204 -13.24 -13.60 8.57
CA LYS A 204 -14.52 -13.82 9.25
C LYS A 204 -15.43 -12.60 9.26
N PHE A 205 -14.89 -11.42 8.96
CA PHE A 205 -15.64 -10.16 8.91
C PHE A 205 -14.96 -9.17 7.98
N ARG A 206 -15.72 -8.22 7.45
CA ARG A 206 -15.18 -7.11 6.64
C ARG A 206 -14.74 -5.97 7.54
N THR A 207 -13.52 -5.51 7.33
CA THR A 207 -13.01 -4.29 7.98
C THR A 207 -13.66 -3.07 7.33
N ARG A 208 -14.26 -2.18 8.12
CA ARG A 208 -14.79 -0.89 7.63
C ARG A 208 -13.69 0.15 7.59
N ILE A 209 -13.53 0.86 6.47
CA ILE A 209 -12.57 1.97 6.33
C ILE A 209 -13.36 3.27 6.33
N SER A 210 -13.17 4.08 7.38
CA SER A 210 -13.88 5.35 7.65
C SER A 210 -12.87 6.50 7.70
N THR A 211 -12.58 7.06 6.54
CA THR A 211 -11.58 8.15 6.38
C THR A 211 -12.16 9.26 5.49
N PRO A 212 -13.08 10.08 6.03
CA PRO A 212 -13.82 11.08 5.24
C PRO A 212 -12.94 12.18 4.65
N GLY A 213 -11.74 12.41 5.21
CA GLY A 213 -10.74 13.38 4.74
C GLY A 213 -9.84 12.87 3.61
N LEU A 214 -10.04 11.64 3.14
CA LEU A 214 -9.13 10.97 2.22
C LEU A 214 -9.11 11.62 0.84
N ILE A 215 -7.90 11.86 0.31
CA ILE A 215 -7.62 12.41 -1.02
C ILE A 215 -7.11 11.32 -1.97
N SER A 216 -6.29 10.39 -1.45
CA SER A 216 -5.71 9.30 -2.23
C SER A 216 -5.84 7.97 -1.51
N LEU A 217 -6.30 6.94 -2.25
CA LEU A 217 -6.42 5.57 -1.79
C LEU A 217 -5.65 4.63 -2.74
N GLU A 218 -4.77 3.81 -2.16
CA GLU A 218 -4.18 2.66 -2.85
C GLU A 218 -4.51 1.41 -2.03
N LEU A 219 -5.12 0.41 -2.69
CA LEU A 219 -5.65 -0.76 -2.02
C LEU A 219 -5.28 -2.03 -2.79
N GLU A 220 -4.30 -2.76 -2.28
CA GLU A 220 -3.91 -4.10 -2.70
C GLU A 220 -3.82 -4.99 -1.46
N PHE A 221 -4.59 -6.08 -1.42
CA PHE A 221 -4.76 -6.86 -0.20
C PHE A 221 -5.13 -8.32 -0.50
N TRP A 222 -5.02 -9.15 0.53
CA TRP A 222 -5.55 -10.51 0.56
C TRP A 222 -6.58 -10.69 1.69
N GLY A 223 -7.39 -11.75 1.62
CA GLY A 223 -8.48 -11.97 2.59
C GLY A 223 -9.80 -11.31 2.17
N SER A 224 -10.62 -10.88 3.13
CA SER A 224 -11.94 -10.31 2.84
C SER A 224 -11.83 -8.86 2.35
N THR A 225 -12.56 -8.51 1.30
CA THR A 225 -12.62 -7.12 0.81
C THR A 225 -13.11 -6.17 1.89
N PRO A 226 -12.37 -5.08 2.20
CA PRO A 226 -12.83 -4.09 3.16
C PRO A 226 -14.03 -3.30 2.63
N LEU A 227 -14.92 -2.87 3.54
CA LEU A 227 -16.04 -2.00 3.21
C LEU A 227 -15.59 -0.54 3.30
N LEU A 228 -15.70 0.19 2.18
CA LEU A 228 -15.34 1.61 2.12
C LEU A 228 -16.54 2.48 2.46
N GLU A 229 -16.45 3.23 3.56
CA GLU A 229 -17.43 4.28 3.88
C GLU A 229 -17.25 5.51 2.96
N GLY A 230 -18.21 6.42 2.91
CA GLY A 230 -18.15 7.57 1.99
C GLY A 230 -16.89 8.44 2.13
N MET A 231 -16.20 8.67 1.03
CA MET A 231 -14.96 9.46 0.94
C MET A 231 -15.18 10.68 0.02
N PRO A 232 -15.87 11.74 0.46
CA PRO A 232 -16.32 12.85 -0.40
C PRO A 232 -15.18 13.71 -0.98
N LEU A 233 -13.98 13.66 -0.37
CA LEU A 233 -12.80 14.41 -0.82
C LEU A 233 -11.84 13.58 -1.67
N LEU A 234 -12.20 12.33 -1.99
CA LEU A 234 -11.36 11.42 -2.74
C LEU A 234 -11.10 11.97 -4.16
N VAL A 235 -9.83 12.04 -4.55
CA VAL A 235 -9.38 12.50 -5.87
C VAL A 235 -8.85 11.32 -6.68
N THR A 236 -8.00 10.50 -6.09
CA THR A 236 -7.38 9.35 -6.76
C THR A 236 -7.64 8.07 -5.98
N ALA A 237 -8.03 7.02 -6.67
CA ALA A 237 -8.13 5.69 -6.07
C ALA A 237 -7.63 4.61 -7.03
N SER A 238 -6.84 3.68 -6.48
CA SER A 238 -6.41 2.44 -7.14
C SER A 238 -6.80 1.26 -6.28
N VAL A 239 -7.55 0.32 -6.84
CA VAL A 239 -7.99 -0.91 -6.16
C VAL A 239 -7.59 -2.11 -7.01
N ASN A 240 -6.77 -2.98 -6.44
CA ASN A 240 -6.34 -4.23 -7.05
C ASN A 240 -6.83 -5.42 -6.24
N LEU A 241 -7.69 -6.25 -6.84
CA LEU A 241 -8.22 -7.47 -6.26
C LEU A 241 -7.55 -8.67 -6.91
N ASP A 242 -6.60 -9.27 -6.23
CA ASP A 242 -5.83 -10.39 -6.75
C ASP A 242 -6.46 -11.76 -6.42
N HIS A 243 -5.75 -12.84 -6.77
CA HIS A 243 -6.19 -14.22 -6.55
C HIS A 243 -6.26 -14.63 -5.06
N GLU A 244 -5.67 -13.87 -4.16
CA GLU A 244 -5.72 -14.11 -2.71
C GLU A 244 -6.93 -13.45 -2.04
N CYS A 245 -7.68 -12.64 -2.79
CA CYS A 245 -8.96 -12.11 -2.35
C CYS A 245 -9.94 -13.27 -2.08
N ARG A 246 -10.59 -13.23 -0.91
CA ARG A 246 -11.56 -14.27 -0.52
C ARG A 246 -12.86 -14.18 -1.32
N ASP A 247 -13.24 -13.00 -1.77
CA ASP A 247 -14.47 -12.75 -2.51
C ASP A 247 -14.35 -13.28 -3.96
N ARG A 248 -14.11 -14.59 -4.07
CA ARG A 248 -13.98 -15.36 -5.31
C ARG A 248 -14.71 -16.66 -5.19
N CYS A 249 -15.20 -17.20 -6.30
CA CYS A 249 -15.79 -18.51 -6.35
C CYS A 249 -14.84 -19.50 -7.03
N ALA A 250 -14.59 -20.66 -6.40
CA ALA A 250 -13.78 -21.72 -6.98
C ALA A 250 -14.54 -22.49 -8.08
N ASN A 251 -15.88 -22.47 -8.05
CA ASN A 251 -16.76 -23.25 -8.93
C ASN A 251 -17.09 -22.55 -10.24
N THR A 252 -16.83 -21.24 -10.35
CA THR A 252 -17.03 -20.48 -11.59
C THR A 252 -15.84 -19.58 -11.90
N GLU A 253 -15.67 -19.24 -13.18
CA GLU A 253 -14.67 -18.27 -13.61
C GLU A 253 -15.17 -16.83 -13.46
N PHE A 254 -16.46 -16.61 -13.35
CA PHE A 254 -17.07 -15.27 -13.30
C PHE A 254 -18.24 -15.22 -12.32
N GLY A 255 -17.97 -14.66 -11.14
CA GLY A 255 -18.99 -14.32 -10.17
C GLY A 255 -19.49 -15.50 -9.34
N ASP A 256 -20.75 -15.41 -8.94
CA ASP A 256 -21.49 -16.39 -8.15
C ASP A 256 -21.81 -17.63 -9.00
N CYS A 257 -21.63 -18.84 -8.44
CA CYS A 257 -21.94 -20.10 -9.12
C CYS A 257 -23.45 -20.44 -9.11
N GLY A 258 -24.25 -19.68 -8.35
CA GLY A 258 -25.68 -19.94 -8.18
C GLY A 258 -26.00 -21.15 -7.30
N ASP A 259 -25.01 -21.75 -6.67
CA ASP A 259 -25.19 -22.86 -5.73
C ASP A 259 -25.42 -22.28 -4.32
N PRO A 260 -26.61 -22.49 -3.72
CA PRO A 260 -26.92 -21.97 -2.39
C PRO A 260 -26.10 -22.61 -1.25
N GLU A 261 -25.40 -23.72 -1.53
CA GLU A 261 -24.52 -24.38 -0.56
C GLU A 261 -23.03 -24.06 -0.80
N CYS A 262 -22.73 -23.13 -1.70
CA CYS A 262 -21.35 -22.74 -1.97
C CYS A 262 -20.79 -21.83 -0.87
N ASP A 263 -19.87 -22.36 -0.09
CA ASP A 263 -19.20 -21.60 1.01
C ASP A 263 -18.51 -20.31 0.51
N ASP A 264 -17.99 -20.31 -0.72
CA ASP A 264 -17.33 -19.14 -1.30
C ASP A 264 -18.33 -18.01 -1.60
N CYS A 265 -19.56 -18.36 -2.04
CA CYS A 265 -20.60 -17.42 -2.43
C CYS A 265 -21.48 -16.97 -1.25
N ASP A 266 -21.57 -17.74 -0.15
CA ASP A 266 -22.39 -17.46 1.02
C ASP A 266 -21.98 -16.12 1.71
N VAL A 267 -20.74 -15.71 1.56
CA VAL A 267 -20.25 -14.40 2.03
C VAL A 267 -21.02 -13.24 1.39
N MET A 268 -21.62 -13.41 0.21
CA MET A 268 -22.45 -12.39 -0.43
C MET A 268 -23.78 -12.14 0.32
N VAL A 269 -24.33 -13.18 0.94
CA VAL A 269 -25.64 -13.12 1.61
C VAL A 269 -25.53 -12.44 2.97
N SER A 270 -24.39 -12.60 3.67
CA SER A 270 -24.22 -12.12 5.03
C SER A 270 -24.01 -10.61 5.17
N ASP A 271 -23.59 -9.93 4.09
CA ASP A 271 -23.20 -8.50 4.13
C ASP A 271 -24.36 -7.51 3.86
N GLY A 272 -25.56 -8.01 3.56
CA GLY A 272 -26.74 -7.19 3.25
C GLY A 272 -26.68 -6.56 1.84
N ASP A 273 -27.72 -5.76 1.53
CA ASP A 273 -27.82 -5.04 0.26
C ASP A 273 -26.91 -3.79 0.27
N GLY A 274 -26.10 -3.62 -0.79
CA GLY A 274 -25.31 -2.41 -0.98
C GLY A 274 -23.90 -2.65 -1.52
N CYS A 275 -23.25 -1.56 -1.93
CA CYS A 275 -21.86 -1.55 -2.39
C CYS A 275 -20.87 -1.71 -1.24
N VAL A 276 -19.83 -2.50 -1.47
CA VAL A 276 -18.69 -2.68 -0.56
C VAL A 276 -17.59 -1.66 -0.87
N LEU A 277 -17.23 -1.51 -2.14
CA LEU A 277 -16.13 -0.66 -2.60
C LEU A 277 -16.62 0.59 -3.36
N LEU A 278 -17.43 0.41 -4.42
CA LEU A 278 -17.70 1.46 -5.40
C LEU A 278 -18.40 2.68 -4.79
N GLN A 279 -19.23 2.50 -3.76
CA GLN A 279 -19.89 3.63 -3.09
C GLN A 279 -18.88 4.57 -2.43
N GLY A 280 -17.86 4.01 -1.74
CA GLY A 280 -16.79 4.79 -1.13
C GLY A 280 -15.91 5.50 -2.16
N LEU A 281 -15.77 4.92 -3.36
CA LEU A 281 -14.95 5.44 -4.44
C LEU A 281 -15.65 6.48 -5.32
N SER A 282 -16.95 6.72 -5.14
CA SER A 282 -17.78 7.57 -6.01
C SER A 282 -17.33 9.04 -6.10
N GLY A 283 -16.54 9.51 -5.13
CA GLY A 283 -15.95 10.86 -5.11
C GLY A 283 -14.75 11.06 -6.04
N ALA A 284 -14.14 9.97 -6.55
CA ALA A 284 -12.88 10.02 -7.26
C ALA A 284 -12.96 10.75 -8.62
N THR A 285 -11.90 11.47 -8.97
CA THR A 285 -11.68 12.05 -10.31
C THR A 285 -10.85 11.12 -11.19
N THR A 286 -9.98 10.31 -10.58
CA THR A 286 -9.17 9.27 -11.22
C THR A 286 -9.38 7.96 -10.49
N LEU A 287 -9.79 6.93 -11.22
CA LEU A 287 -10.11 5.62 -10.67
C LEU A 287 -9.41 4.53 -11.47
N GLU A 288 -8.73 3.65 -10.77
CA GLU A 288 -8.10 2.45 -11.29
C GLU A 288 -8.69 1.22 -10.61
N LEU A 289 -9.30 0.32 -11.38
CA LEU A 289 -9.91 -0.91 -10.91
C LEU A 289 -9.33 -2.08 -11.68
N THR A 290 -8.62 -2.96 -10.95
CA THR A 290 -8.05 -4.19 -11.52
C THR A 290 -8.46 -5.38 -10.66
N THR A 291 -8.70 -6.52 -11.29
CA THR A 291 -9.11 -7.74 -10.58
C THR A 291 -8.74 -9.00 -11.36
N GLU A 292 -8.58 -10.10 -10.66
CA GLU A 292 -8.44 -11.44 -11.22
C GLU A 292 -9.79 -12.01 -11.69
N SER A 293 -9.74 -12.98 -12.59
CA SER A 293 -10.94 -13.50 -13.30
C SER A 293 -12.02 -14.07 -12.37
N ARG A 294 -11.63 -14.71 -11.28
CA ARG A 294 -12.56 -15.41 -10.37
C ARG A 294 -13.15 -14.53 -9.27
N VAL A 295 -12.64 -13.31 -9.09
CA VAL A 295 -13.11 -12.41 -8.04
C VAL A 295 -14.44 -11.78 -8.45
N PHE A 296 -15.48 -11.92 -7.63
CA PHE A 296 -16.82 -11.46 -7.95
C PHE A 296 -17.19 -10.10 -7.32
N MET A 297 -16.33 -9.52 -6.49
CA MET A 297 -16.68 -8.32 -5.73
C MET A 297 -17.15 -7.15 -6.60
N PHE A 298 -16.45 -6.88 -7.71
CA PHE A 298 -16.91 -5.81 -8.60
C PHE A 298 -18.22 -6.15 -9.29
N ARG A 299 -18.49 -7.42 -9.63
CA ARG A 299 -19.78 -7.82 -10.19
C ARG A 299 -20.92 -7.57 -9.23
N ARG A 300 -20.72 -7.86 -7.94
CA ARG A 300 -21.66 -7.53 -6.88
C ARG A 300 -21.89 -6.02 -6.80
N ASP A 301 -20.83 -5.26 -6.69
CA ASP A 301 -20.89 -3.79 -6.52
C ASP A 301 -21.52 -3.09 -7.73
N LEU A 302 -21.34 -3.63 -8.95
CA LEU A 302 -21.96 -3.12 -10.17
C LEU A 302 -23.50 -3.25 -10.17
N MET A 303 -24.09 -4.15 -9.38
CA MET A 303 -25.55 -4.19 -9.21
C MET A 303 -26.09 -2.96 -8.49
N TRP A 304 -25.26 -2.31 -7.69
CA TRP A 304 -25.57 -1.12 -6.89
C TRP A 304 -24.69 0.06 -7.29
N CYS A 305 -24.28 0.11 -8.57
CA CYS A 305 -23.28 1.05 -9.06
C CYS A 305 -23.66 2.50 -8.74
N PRO A 306 -22.83 3.24 -7.99
CA PRO A 306 -23.09 4.64 -7.67
C PRO A 306 -22.81 5.56 -8.87
N ILE A 307 -23.31 6.79 -8.82
CA ILE A 307 -22.97 7.81 -9.82
C ILE A 307 -21.59 8.41 -9.51
N PHE A 308 -20.66 8.31 -10.43
CA PHE A 308 -19.33 8.92 -10.39
C PHE A 308 -19.33 10.30 -11.04
N SER A 309 -19.94 11.27 -10.39
CA SER A 309 -20.18 12.61 -10.95
C SER A 309 -18.91 13.43 -11.23
N LYS A 310 -17.77 13.05 -10.66
CA LYS A 310 -16.48 13.75 -10.79
C LYS A 310 -15.45 12.97 -11.61
N LEU A 311 -15.73 11.73 -11.99
CA LEU A 311 -14.75 10.82 -12.60
C LEU A 311 -14.39 11.28 -14.02
N LYS A 312 -13.11 11.60 -14.26
CA LYS A 312 -12.55 12.01 -15.54
C LYS A 312 -11.67 10.96 -16.18
N THR A 313 -10.93 10.21 -15.35
CA THR A 313 -10.00 9.18 -15.83
C THR A 313 -10.35 7.85 -15.20
N LEU A 314 -10.62 6.86 -16.05
CA LEU A 314 -10.91 5.49 -15.63
C LEU A 314 -9.88 4.54 -16.23
N LEU A 315 -9.24 3.72 -15.38
CA LEU A 315 -8.43 2.58 -15.80
C LEU A 315 -9.11 1.31 -15.31
N VAL A 316 -9.30 0.34 -16.21
CA VAL A 316 -9.80 -1.00 -15.87
C VAL A 316 -8.99 -2.06 -16.60
N ASN A 317 -8.96 -3.29 -16.06
CA ASN A 317 -8.33 -4.42 -16.74
C ASN A 317 -9.33 -5.22 -17.60
N GLU A 318 -8.84 -6.29 -18.23
CA GLU A 318 -9.64 -7.15 -19.11
C GLU A 318 -10.87 -7.77 -18.45
N TRP A 319 -10.92 -7.90 -17.13
CA TRP A 319 -12.08 -8.43 -16.41
C TRP A 319 -13.37 -7.66 -16.74
N PHE A 320 -13.28 -6.34 -16.81
CA PHE A 320 -14.43 -5.47 -17.11
C PHE A 320 -14.90 -5.55 -18.57
N MET A 321 -14.12 -6.20 -19.42
CA MET A 321 -14.42 -6.39 -20.84
C MET A 321 -15.04 -7.77 -21.14
N THR A 322 -15.16 -8.63 -20.14
CA THR A 322 -15.85 -9.93 -20.26
C THR A 322 -17.35 -9.75 -20.34
N SER A 323 -18.08 -10.81 -20.71
CA SER A 323 -19.56 -10.81 -20.75
C SER A 323 -20.15 -9.59 -21.51
N ASN A 324 -19.74 -9.40 -22.77
CA ASN A 324 -20.21 -8.29 -23.63
C ASN A 324 -19.90 -6.89 -23.09
N MET A 325 -18.81 -6.73 -22.34
CA MET A 325 -18.38 -5.46 -21.73
C MET A 325 -19.40 -4.86 -20.73
N SER A 326 -20.28 -5.70 -20.17
CA SER A 326 -21.35 -5.21 -19.27
C SER A 326 -20.83 -4.45 -18.06
N GLY A 327 -19.70 -4.87 -17.48
CA GLY A 327 -19.07 -4.19 -16.36
C GLY A 327 -18.54 -2.81 -16.74
N LEU A 328 -17.84 -2.71 -17.88
CA LEU A 328 -17.35 -1.44 -18.39
C LEU A 328 -18.52 -0.51 -18.79
N ALA A 329 -19.53 -1.06 -19.45
CA ALA A 329 -20.72 -0.31 -19.85
C ALA A 329 -21.44 0.30 -18.63
N CYS A 330 -21.65 -0.48 -17.58
CA CYS A 330 -22.25 -0.02 -16.34
C CYS A 330 -21.45 1.12 -15.70
N LEU A 331 -20.12 0.99 -15.60
CA LEU A 331 -19.27 2.07 -15.05
C LEU A 331 -19.37 3.34 -15.88
N LEU A 332 -19.37 3.24 -17.21
CA LEU A 332 -19.45 4.40 -18.10
C LEU A 332 -20.83 5.06 -18.09
N GLU A 333 -21.92 4.28 -17.96
CA GLU A 333 -23.28 4.83 -17.77
C GLU A 333 -23.39 5.68 -16.50
N HIS A 334 -22.70 5.24 -15.43
CA HIS A 334 -22.70 5.94 -14.15
C HIS A 334 -21.59 7.01 -14.03
N SER A 335 -20.83 7.23 -15.11
CA SER A 335 -19.69 8.17 -15.14
C SER A 335 -19.83 9.19 -16.29
N PRO A 336 -20.76 10.16 -16.18
CA PRO A 336 -21.18 11.00 -17.30
C PRO A 336 -20.10 11.94 -17.87
N ILE A 337 -19.02 12.20 -17.13
CA ILE A 337 -17.96 13.15 -17.53
C ILE A 337 -16.60 12.50 -17.78
N VAL A 338 -16.54 11.15 -17.93
CA VAL A 338 -15.28 10.47 -18.23
C VAL A 338 -14.72 10.92 -19.59
N GLU A 339 -13.51 11.43 -19.56
CA GLU A 339 -12.77 11.95 -20.72
C GLU A 339 -11.73 10.95 -21.23
N LYS A 340 -11.10 10.20 -20.30
CA LYS A 340 -10.04 9.24 -20.60
C LYS A 340 -10.38 7.85 -20.06
N LEU A 341 -10.31 6.83 -20.93
CA LEU A 341 -10.41 5.42 -20.59
C LEU A 341 -9.09 4.71 -20.89
N THR A 342 -8.57 3.96 -19.94
CA THR A 342 -7.42 3.07 -20.15
C THR A 342 -7.84 1.63 -19.92
N LEU A 343 -7.64 0.78 -20.92
CA LEU A 343 -7.87 -0.65 -20.86
C LEU A 343 -6.52 -1.36 -20.69
N GLN A 344 -6.31 -2.04 -19.57
CA GLN A 344 -5.05 -2.71 -19.26
C GLN A 344 -5.21 -4.22 -19.50
N LEU A 345 -4.42 -4.79 -20.41
CA LEU A 345 -4.39 -6.23 -20.67
C LEU A 345 -3.27 -6.90 -19.89
N SER A 346 -3.58 -8.01 -19.25
CA SER A 346 -2.59 -8.82 -18.51
C SER A 346 -1.48 -9.35 -19.41
N LYS A 347 -0.29 -9.55 -18.84
CA LYS A 347 0.87 -10.11 -19.55
C LYS A 347 0.69 -11.58 -19.94
N GLU A 348 -0.08 -12.33 -19.18
CA GLU A 348 -0.41 -13.72 -19.46
C GLU A 348 -1.92 -13.83 -19.64
N PRO A 349 -2.40 -14.19 -20.83
CA PRO A 349 -3.82 -14.48 -21.02
C PRO A 349 -4.15 -15.76 -20.26
N ARG A 350 -4.50 -15.63 -18.97
CA ARG A 350 -5.09 -16.75 -18.22
C ARG A 350 -6.55 -16.85 -18.65
N ASN A 351 -6.85 -17.87 -19.44
CA ASN A 351 -8.20 -18.27 -19.84
C ASN A 351 -9.13 -17.10 -20.17
N PHE A 352 -8.84 -16.43 -21.28
CA PHE A 352 -9.78 -15.51 -21.87
C PHE A 352 -11.00 -16.32 -22.27
N VAL A 353 -12.08 -16.26 -21.47
CA VAL A 353 -13.38 -16.72 -21.91
C VAL A 353 -13.65 -15.97 -23.19
N GLU A 354 -13.88 -16.71 -24.27
CA GLU A 354 -14.20 -16.17 -25.58
C GLU A 354 -15.24 -15.08 -25.38
N ILE A 355 -14.91 -13.86 -25.75
CA ILE A 355 -15.93 -12.83 -25.94
C ILE A 355 -16.81 -13.45 -27.01
N GLU A 356 -17.94 -14.07 -26.58
CA GLU A 356 -18.88 -14.65 -27.54
C GLU A 356 -19.21 -13.57 -28.55
N ASP A 357 -19.02 -13.92 -29.81
CA ASP A 357 -19.43 -13.11 -30.98
C ASP A 357 -20.96 -13.07 -30.99
N SER A 358 -21.58 -12.52 -29.93
CA SER A 358 -23.02 -12.29 -29.96
C SER A 358 -23.23 -11.08 -30.87
N ASP A 359 -23.73 -11.37 -32.07
CA ASP A 359 -24.15 -10.40 -33.09
C ASP A 359 -25.24 -9.41 -32.61
N LYS A 360 -25.55 -9.36 -31.34
CA LYS A 360 -26.46 -8.37 -30.77
C LYS A 360 -25.67 -7.09 -30.46
N PRO A 361 -25.84 -6.02 -31.27
CA PRO A 361 -25.27 -4.74 -30.94
C PRO A 361 -25.79 -4.34 -29.55
N CYS A 362 -24.88 -4.07 -28.64
CA CYS A 362 -25.23 -3.46 -27.37
C CYS A 362 -26.06 -2.20 -27.68
N LYS A 363 -27.26 -2.05 -27.11
CA LYS A 363 -28.13 -0.88 -27.32
C LYS A 363 -27.51 0.44 -26.81
N GLN A 364 -26.21 0.50 -26.62
CA GLN A 364 -25.45 1.41 -25.81
C GLN A 364 -24.53 2.37 -26.60
N ALA A 365 -24.83 2.65 -27.88
CA ALA A 365 -24.07 3.64 -28.68
C ALA A 365 -23.94 5.05 -28.04
N PHE A 366 -24.65 5.29 -26.93
CA PHE A 366 -24.63 6.56 -26.21
C PHE A 366 -23.55 6.66 -25.13
N LEU A 367 -22.92 5.56 -24.69
CA LEU A 367 -22.02 5.51 -23.55
C LEU A 367 -20.68 6.25 -23.74
N PHE A 368 -20.29 6.44 -24.98
CA PHE A 368 -18.93 6.92 -25.30
C PHE A 368 -18.86 8.38 -25.76
N LYS A 369 -19.95 9.16 -25.63
CA LYS A 369 -20.02 10.54 -26.17
C LYS A 369 -18.94 11.47 -25.64
N ASN A 370 -18.60 11.33 -24.37
CA ASN A 370 -17.66 12.24 -23.70
C ASN A 370 -16.21 11.75 -23.73
N LEU A 371 -15.97 10.49 -24.18
CA LEU A 371 -14.61 9.96 -24.26
C LEU A 371 -13.80 10.69 -25.34
N ASN A 372 -12.70 11.29 -24.91
CA ASN A 372 -11.74 11.97 -25.77
C ASN A 372 -10.60 11.06 -26.18
N ILE A 373 -10.14 10.21 -25.23
CA ILE A 373 -8.97 9.34 -25.39
C ILE A 373 -9.29 7.96 -24.84
N VAL A 374 -9.00 6.93 -25.63
CA VAL A 374 -8.99 5.53 -25.18
C VAL A 374 -7.58 4.98 -25.35
N GLU A 375 -6.97 4.51 -24.28
CA GLU A 375 -5.66 3.85 -24.30
C GLU A 375 -5.81 2.35 -24.08
N ILE A 376 -5.15 1.53 -24.88
CA ILE A 376 -5.07 0.08 -24.68
C ILE A 376 -3.62 -0.26 -24.35
N LYS A 377 -3.35 -0.62 -23.09
CA LYS A 377 -2.03 -1.08 -22.63
C LYS A 377 -1.94 -2.60 -22.81
N CYS A 378 -1.02 -3.08 -23.65
CA CYS A 378 -0.89 -4.50 -23.97
C CYS A 378 0.57 -4.89 -24.24
N GLN A 379 0.82 -6.19 -24.43
CA GLN A 379 2.10 -6.69 -24.94
C GLN A 379 2.14 -6.59 -26.47
N GLU A 380 3.35 -6.52 -27.03
CA GLU A 380 3.56 -6.58 -28.47
C GLU A 380 3.02 -7.89 -29.06
N GLY A 381 2.16 -7.78 -30.09
CA GLY A 381 1.54 -8.92 -30.75
C GLY A 381 0.34 -9.54 -30.04
N ASP A 382 -0.27 -8.83 -29.10
CA ASP A 382 -1.48 -9.28 -28.40
C ASP A 382 -2.71 -9.29 -29.36
N GLU A 383 -3.19 -10.48 -29.71
CA GLU A 383 -4.32 -10.64 -30.62
C GLU A 383 -5.67 -10.13 -30.07
N ARG A 384 -5.78 -10.02 -28.72
CA ARG A 384 -6.98 -9.50 -28.06
C ARG A 384 -7.28 -8.07 -28.49
N VAL A 385 -6.24 -7.28 -28.81
CA VAL A 385 -6.37 -5.87 -29.26
C VAL A 385 -7.27 -5.76 -30.47
N LYS A 386 -7.18 -6.67 -31.43
CA LYS A 386 -8.02 -6.66 -32.65
C LYS A 386 -9.51 -6.80 -32.31
N LYS A 387 -9.84 -7.73 -31.40
CA LYS A 387 -11.22 -7.94 -30.94
C LYS A 387 -11.74 -6.70 -30.22
N ILE A 388 -10.94 -6.14 -29.30
CA ILE A 388 -11.30 -4.93 -28.53
C ILE A 388 -11.52 -3.74 -29.48
N LEU A 389 -10.62 -3.49 -30.43
CA LEU A 389 -10.80 -2.43 -31.43
C LEU A 389 -12.10 -2.59 -32.24
N LYS A 390 -12.43 -3.81 -32.66
CA LYS A 390 -13.70 -4.10 -33.36
C LYS A 390 -14.90 -3.72 -32.47
N ILE A 391 -14.91 -4.16 -31.21
CA ILE A 391 -16.01 -3.89 -30.29
C ILE A 391 -16.14 -2.40 -29.99
N LEU A 392 -15.03 -1.70 -29.70
CA LEU A 392 -15.04 -0.26 -29.42
C LEU A 392 -15.54 0.53 -30.62
N SER A 393 -15.12 0.15 -31.83
CA SER A 393 -15.56 0.76 -33.08
C SER A 393 -17.06 0.53 -33.35
N GLN A 394 -17.57 -0.68 -33.11
CA GLN A 394 -19.01 -1.01 -33.24
C GLN A 394 -19.88 -0.22 -32.24
N ASN A 395 -19.32 0.17 -31.09
CA ASN A 395 -19.99 0.99 -30.07
C ASN A 395 -19.75 2.48 -30.25
N GLY A 396 -19.27 2.93 -31.41
CA GLY A 396 -19.23 4.33 -31.80
C GLY A 396 -17.98 5.09 -31.37
N ILE A 397 -16.90 4.40 -30.91
CA ILE A 397 -15.62 5.05 -30.62
C ILE A 397 -14.80 5.13 -31.93
N PRO A 398 -14.48 6.33 -32.43
CA PRO A 398 -13.63 6.47 -33.60
C PRO A 398 -12.22 5.93 -33.34
N LEU A 399 -11.66 5.16 -34.26
CA LEU A 399 -10.29 4.63 -34.16
C LEU A 399 -9.25 5.73 -33.93
N ALA A 400 -9.49 6.94 -34.43
CA ALA A 400 -8.62 8.09 -34.22
C ALA A 400 -8.48 8.53 -32.75
N LYS A 401 -9.41 8.12 -31.86
CA LYS A 401 -9.37 8.38 -30.41
C LYS A 401 -8.68 7.24 -29.64
N ILE A 402 -8.29 6.14 -30.31
CA ILE A 402 -7.74 4.95 -29.66
C ILE A 402 -6.23 4.89 -29.86
N ASN A 403 -5.50 4.89 -28.76
CA ASN A 403 -4.05 4.73 -28.71
C ASN A 403 -3.70 3.35 -28.17
N VAL A 404 -2.92 2.56 -28.93
CA VAL A 404 -2.43 1.24 -28.47
C VAL A 404 -0.99 1.40 -27.97
N LEU A 405 -0.81 1.21 -26.66
CA LEU A 405 0.47 1.32 -25.98
C LEU A 405 1.06 -0.08 -25.77
N GLN A 406 2.00 -0.45 -26.62
CA GLN A 406 2.63 -1.78 -26.57
C GLN A 406 3.91 -1.76 -25.76
N THR A 407 4.04 -2.72 -24.82
CA THR A 407 5.28 -2.98 -24.09
C THR A 407 6.02 -4.16 -24.73
N LYS A 408 7.33 -4.01 -24.94
CA LYS A 408 8.17 -5.09 -25.51
C LYS A 408 8.16 -6.31 -24.61
N ARG A 409 8.00 -7.50 -25.19
CA ARG A 409 8.22 -8.78 -24.49
C ARG A 409 9.65 -8.83 -23.98
N ARG A 410 9.86 -8.80 -22.65
CA ARG A 410 11.15 -9.17 -22.09
C ARG A 410 11.30 -10.69 -22.20
N PRO A 411 12.45 -11.22 -22.73
CA PRO A 411 12.69 -12.66 -22.74
C PRO A 411 12.62 -13.19 -21.31
N ARG A 412 11.96 -14.34 -21.09
CA ARG A 412 11.90 -15.03 -19.79
C ARG A 412 13.30 -15.24 -19.25
N ARG A 413 13.73 -14.44 -18.28
CA ARG A 413 14.83 -14.83 -17.41
C ARG A 413 14.28 -15.92 -16.49
N LYS A 414 14.92 -17.11 -16.49
CA LYS A 414 14.69 -18.13 -15.47
C LYS A 414 14.79 -17.43 -14.12
N LEU A 415 13.72 -17.50 -13.32
CA LEU A 415 13.73 -17.04 -11.93
C LEU A 415 14.79 -17.87 -11.19
N SER A 416 15.94 -17.29 -10.94
CA SER A 416 16.70 -17.58 -9.74
C SER A 416 16.04 -16.77 -8.63
N THR A 417 15.70 -17.42 -7.56
CA THR A 417 15.22 -16.83 -6.31
C THR A 417 16.23 -15.77 -5.86
N VAL A 418 15.96 -14.52 -6.21
CA VAL A 418 16.72 -13.38 -5.71
C VAL A 418 15.74 -12.56 -4.91
N VAL A 419 15.91 -12.62 -3.59
CA VAL A 419 15.35 -11.68 -2.63
C VAL A 419 15.59 -10.27 -3.17
N HIS A 420 14.54 -9.56 -3.50
CA HIS A 420 14.61 -8.16 -3.93
C HIS A 420 14.88 -7.30 -2.70
N ILE A 421 16.17 -7.06 -2.44
CA ILE A 421 16.59 -5.94 -1.61
C ILE A 421 16.38 -4.68 -2.47
N ILE A 422 15.25 -4.01 -2.27
CA ILE A 422 15.04 -2.67 -2.81
C ILE A 422 15.66 -1.69 -1.84
N LEU A 423 16.85 -1.23 -2.18
CA LEU A 423 17.43 0.00 -1.66
C LEU A 423 16.67 1.17 -2.29
N CYS A 424 15.63 1.65 -1.64
CA CYS A 424 15.11 3.01 -1.88
C CYS A 424 15.84 3.98 -0.95
N LEU A 425 16.96 4.51 -1.43
CA LEU A 425 17.52 5.78 -1.00
C LEU A 425 16.84 6.86 -1.84
N ASP A 426 15.77 7.46 -1.32
CA ASP A 426 15.36 8.81 -1.70
C ASP A 426 14.80 9.47 -0.44
N ILE A 427 15.54 10.50 0.01
CA ILE A 427 15.21 11.46 1.08
C ILE A 427 14.48 12.63 0.43
#